data_071d7eb7a9131b9ebf140f87f4ba87ea
#
_entry.id   071d7eb7a9131b9ebf140f87f4ba87ea
#
_cell.length_a   1.000
_cell.length_b   1.000
_cell.length_c   1.000
_cell.angle_alpha   90.00
_cell.angle_beta   90.00
_cell.angle_gamma   90.00
#
_symmetry.space_group_name_H-M   'P 1'
#
loop_
_entity.id
_entity.type
_entity.pdbx_description
1 polymer ?
#
loop_
_entity_poly.entity_id
_entity_poly.type
_entity_poly.pdbx_seq_one_letter_code
_entity_poly.pdbx_strand_id
1 'polypeptide(L)'
;MSKLFISGGTVIDPETLSRFQADVLCEDGRIAAVQPAQSGAPKDARVIDASGCFVCPGFIDPHGHIDGCKYTGTLSLLQGITTTVGGNCGFSPLDIDAFLRSQTAFPIHQAEMIGLCALREAAGVTDLFAPAKRAQVHTMEALCERALQSGAAGVSLGPGYAPGTSLEEMEALCTMARRYGRPAAIDTRMFAMTDLNSLSEAIELAEVTGCRMIVSHFEYQYGVGVEYKALEMLELARARGVDMRLDSGMYKDWCSSIGSALFRP
;
A
#
# COMPACT_ATOMS: atom_id res chain seq x y z
N MET A 1 -10.53 -26.72 18.25
CA MET A 1 -11.07 -25.93 17.13
C MET A 1 -11.86 -24.76 17.72
N SER A 2 -11.50 -23.55 17.39
CA SER A 2 -12.21 -22.36 17.91
C SER A 2 -13.30 -21.97 16.91
N LYS A 3 -14.55 -21.97 17.38
CA LYS A 3 -15.68 -21.51 16.58
C LYS A 3 -16.14 -20.16 17.08
N LEU A 4 -16.37 -19.23 16.15
CA LEU A 4 -16.95 -17.92 16.39
C LEU A 4 -18.21 -17.80 15.54
N PHE A 5 -19.31 -17.40 16.16
CA PHE A 5 -20.58 -17.17 15.48
C PHE A 5 -21.01 -15.72 15.68
N ILE A 6 -21.08 -14.97 14.58
CA ILE A 6 -21.50 -13.57 14.58
C ILE A 6 -22.95 -13.54 14.15
N SER A 7 -23.85 -13.13 15.04
CA SER A 7 -25.30 -13.26 14.86
C SER A 7 -25.98 -11.94 14.62
N GLY A 8 -26.94 -11.92 13.69
CA GLY A 8 -27.92 -10.84 13.53
C GLY A 8 -27.41 -9.55 12.91
N GLY A 9 -26.22 -9.55 12.32
CA GLY A 9 -25.64 -8.37 11.72
C GLY A 9 -26.06 -8.13 10.27
N THR A 10 -25.83 -6.92 9.79
CA THR A 10 -25.93 -6.59 8.35
C THR A 10 -24.57 -6.87 7.71
N VAL A 11 -24.46 -7.96 6.97
CA VAL A 11 -23.25 -8.31 6.25
C VAL A 11 -23.07 -7.39 5.05
N ILE A 12 -21.84 -6.88 4.87
CA ILE A 12 -21.41 -6.14 3.68
C ILE A 12 -20.45 -7.02 2.91
N ASP A 13 -20.84 -7.37 1.68
CA ASP A 13 -19.96 -8.06 0.74
C ASP A 13 -19.18 -7.02 -0.08
N PRO A 14 -17.86 -6.92 0.08
CA PRO A 14 -17.07 -5.92 -0.62
C PRO A 14 -16.92 -6.19 -2.13
N GLU A 15 -17.15 -7.41 -2.58
CA GLU A 15 -17.05 -7.76 -4.01
C GLU A 15 -18.28 -7.28 -4.78
N THR A 16 -19.46 -7.55 -4.23
CA THR A 16 -20.75 -7.20 -4.87
C THR A 16 -21.31 -5.88 -4.38
N LEU A 17 -20.77 -5.31 -3.30
CA LEU A 17 -21.28 -4.15 -2.58
C LEU A 17 -22.71 -4.37 -2.04
N SER A 18 -23.15 -5.62 -1.96
CA SER A 18 -24.46 -5.96 -1.43
C SER A 18 -24.49 -5.90 0.10
N ARG A 19 -25.68 -5.64 0.64
CA ARG A 19 -25.96 -5.59 2.09
C ARG A 19 -27.13 -6.49 2.40
N PHE A 20 -26.98 -7.40 3.34
CA PHE A 20 -28.03 -8.33 3.70
C PHE A 20 -27.89 -8.80 5.15
N GLN A 21 -29.02 -9.18 5.77
CA GLN A 21 -29.04 -9.74 7.12
C GLN A 21 -28.57 -11.19 7.09
N ALA A 22 -27.53 -11.51 7.85
CA ALA A 22 -26.99 -12.86 7.93
C ALA A 22 -26.27 -13.13 9.25
N ASP A 23 -26.06 -14.40 9.52
CA ASP A 23 -25.15 -14.90 10.54
C ASP A 23 -23.86 -15.38 9.88
N VAL A 24 -22.72 -15.16 10.52
CA VAL A 24 -21.42 -15.58 10.00
C VAL A 24 -20.77 -16.57 10.97
N LEU A 25 -20.47 -17.76 10.48
CA LEU A 25 -19.72 -18.78 11.22
C LEU A 25 -18.26 -18.76 10.79
N CYS A 26 -17.37 -18.56 11.76
CA CYS A 26 -15.93 -18.72 11.57
C CYS A 26 -15.45 -19.98 12.32
N GLU A 27 -14.67 -20.81 11.64
CA GLU A 27 -14.02 -21.97 12.20
C GLU A 27 -12.53 -21.96 11.86
N ASP A 28 -11.69 -22.16 12.88
CA ASP A 28 -10.23 -22.21 12.73
C ASP A 28 -9.63 -21.02 11.94
N GLY A 29 -10.14 -19.82 12.24
CA GLY A 29 -9.65 -18.57 11.63
C GLY A 29 -10.13 -18.30 10.20
N ARG A 30 -11.11 -19.07 9.71
CA ARG A 30 -11.69 -18.88 8.37
C ARG A 30 -13.20 -18.71 8.46
N ILE A 31 -13.79 -17.98 7.51
CA ILE A 31 -15.24 -17.94 7.33
C ILE A 31 -15.67 -19.30 6.77
N ALA A 32 -16.38 -20.07 7.59
CA ALA A 32 -16.89 -21.38 7.21
C ALA A 32 -18.25 -21.27 6.51
N ALA A 33 -19.11 -20.34 6.94
CA ALA A 33 -20.41 -20.10 6.34
C ALA A 33 -20.90 -18.67 6.56
N VAL A 34 -21.63 -18.14 5.58
CA VAL A 34 -22.54 -17.01 5.71
C VAL A 34 -23.94 -17.54 5.46
N GLN A 35 -24.81 -17.49 6.43
CA GLN A 35 -26.09 -18.18 6.43
C GLN A 35 -27.22 -17.22 6.78
N PRO A 36 -28.48 -17.52 6.43
CA PRO A 36 -29.61 -16.67 6.78
C PRO A 36 -29.62 -16.30 8.26
N ALA A 37 -30.01 -15.07 8.57
CA ALA A 37 -30.13 -14.61 9.96
C ALA A 37 -31.04 -15.53 10.78
N GLN A 38 -30.71 -15.68 12.07
CA GLN A 38 -31.42 -16.56 13.02
C GLN A 38 -31.26 -18.07 12.75
N SER A 39 -30.22 -18.48 12.05
CA SER A 39 -29.93 -19.89 11.80
C SER A 39 -29.54 -20.69 13.05
N GLY A 40 -29.23 -19.99 14.15
CA GLY A 40 -28.83 -20.59 15.42
C GLY A 40 -27.32 -20.90 15.50
N ALA A 41 -26.73 -20.56 16.63
CA ALA A 41 -25.32 -20.79 16.87
C ALA A 41 -25.03 -22.26 17.18
N PRO A 42 -23.91 -22.85 16.69
CA PRO A 42 -23.41 -24.12 17.17
C PRO A 42 -23.18 -24.08 18.69
N LYS A 43 -23.48 -25.21 19.39
CA LYS A 43 -23.38 -25.26 20.86
C LYS A 43 -21.99 -24.96 21.43
N ASP A 44 -20.95 -25.21 20.65
CA ASP A 44 -19.53 -25.02 20.98
C ASP A 44 -18.92 -23.71 20.43
N ALA A 45 -19.75 -22.84 19.85
CA ALA A 45 -19.28 -21.57 19.31
C ALA A 45 -19.36 -20.44 20.34
N ARG A 46 -18.35 -19.58 20.36
CA ARG A 46 -18.44 -18.26 20.99
C ARG A 46 -19.35 -17.38 20.14
N VAL A 47 -20.39 -16.81 20.74
CA VAL A 47 -21.34 -15.96 20.03
C VAL A 47 -21.01 -14.49 20.22
N ILE A 48 -21.03 -13.72 19.13
CA ILE A 48 -21.02 -12.26 19.13
C ILE A 48 -22.39 -11.81 18.60
N ASP A 49 -23.14 -11.05 19.42
CA ASP A 49 -24.33 -10.35 18.94
C ASP A 49 -23.92 -9.12 18.14
N ALA A 50 -24.25 -9.12 16.87
CA ALA A 50 -24.01 -8.03 15.93
C ALA A 50 -25.31 -7.33 15.52
N SER A 51 -26.40 -7.48 16.31
CA SER A 51 -27.67 -6.82 16.04
C SER A 51 -27.49 -5.31 15.94
N GLY A 52 -27.95 -4.71 14.83
CA GLY A 52 -27.78 -3.29 14.55
C GLY A 52 -26.38 -2.87 14.08
N CYS A 53 -25.44 -3.82 13.94
CA CYS A 53 -24.08 -3.56 13.45
C CYS A 53 -23.92 -4.01 12.01
N PHE A 54 -22.92 -3.43 11.34
CA PHE A 54 -22.39 -3.98 10.10
C PHE A 54 -21.35 -5.07 10.41
N VAL A 55 -21.35 -6.12 9.60
CA VAL A 55 -20.36 -7.19 9.61
C VAL A 55 -19.65 -7.17 8.26
N CYS A 56 -18.38 -6.86 8.26
CA CYS A 56 -17.57 -6.79 7.04
C CYS A 56 -16.19 -7.39 7.30
N PRO A 57 -15.42 -7.73 6.26
CA PRO A 57 -13.99 -8.02 6.40
C PRO A 57 -13.26 -6.87 7.09
N GLY A 58 -12.21 -7.19 7.83
CA GLY A 58 -11.34 -6.15 8.39
C GLY A 58 -10.72 -5.30 7.29
N PHE A 59 -10.54 -4.00 7.56
CA PHE A 59 -10.02 -3.08 6.57
C PHE A 59 -8.55 -3.37 6.27
N ILE A 60 -8.17 -3.15 5.01
CA ILE A 60 -6.79 -3.20 4.55
C ILE A 60 -6.35 -1.76 4.26
N ASP A 61 -5.35 -1.29 4.98
CA ASP A 61 -4.70 -0.01 4.72
C ASP A 61 -3.56 -0.24 3.71
N PRO A 62 -3.69 0.23 2.46
CA PRO A 62 -2.68 0.02 1.43
C PRO A 62 -1.46 0.93 1.59
N HIS A 63 -1.53 1.94 2.46
CA HIS A 63 -0.48 2.93 2.63
C HIS A 63 -0.29 3.29 4.11
N GLY A 64 0.31 2.37 4.85
CA GLY A 64 0.62 2.59 6.26
C GLY A 64 2.11 2.86 6.50
N HIS A 65 2.43 3.66 7.50
CA HIS A 65 3.77 3.85 8.06
C HIS A 65 3.85 3.26 9.47
N ILE A 66 3.40 2.03 9.61
CA ILE A 66 3.40 1.30 10.88
C ILE A 66 4.76 0.64 11.11
N ASP A 67 5.32 0.02 10.07
CA ASP A 67 6.69 -0.50 9.93
C ASP A 67 7.22 -1.16 11.22
N GLY A 68 6.46 -2.11 11.75
CA GLY A 68 6.80 -2.87 12.95
C GLY A 68 6.49 -2.19 14.30
N CYS A 69 5.90 -1.02 14.32
CA CYS A 69 5.50 -0.36 15.57
C CYS A 69 4.20 -0.95 16.12
N LYS A 70 4.28 -1.78 17.17
CA LYS A 70 3.11 -2.44 17.79
C LYS A 70 2.07 -1.46 18.33
N TYR A 71 2.49 -0.30 18.80
CA TYR A 71 1.58 0.73 19.32
C TYR A 71 0.68 1.26 18.20
N THR A 72 1.26 1.66 17.05
CA THR A 72 0.49 2.13 15.90
C THR A 72 -0.35 1.01 15.30
N GLY A 73 0.16 -0.23 15.27
CA GLY A 73 -0.63 -1.40 14.88
C GLY A 73 -1.86 -1.63 15.77
N THR A 74 -1.74 -1.39 17.08
CA THR A 74 -2.90 -1.46 18.00
C THR A 74 -3.90 -0.35 17.73
N LEU A 75 -3.44 0.88 17.46
CA LEU A 75 -4.33 1.99 17.10
C LEU A 75 -5.07 1.73 15.78
N SER A 76 -4.41 1.12 14.81
CA SER A 76 -5.03 0.72 13.54
C SER A 76 -6.10 -0.34 13.77
N LEU A 77 -5.82 -1.35 14.61
CA LEU A 77 -6.81 -2.38 14.96
C LEU A 77 -8.07 -1.77 15.60
N LEU A 78 -7.91 -0.77 16.47
CA LEU A 78 -9.03 -0.07 17.09
C LEU A 78 -9.90 0.70 16.08
N GLN A 79 -9.39 0.96 14.89
CA GLN A 79 -10.12 1.57 13.77
C GLN A 79 -10.68 0.53 12.79
N GLY A 80 -10.54 -0.77 13.10
CA GLY A 80 -11.00 -1.87 12.24
C GLY A 80 -10.00 -2.26 11.13
N ILE A 81 -8.80 -1.68 11.11
CA ILE A 81 -7.74 -2.06 10.17
C ILE A 81 -7.09 -3.34 10.69
N THR A 82 -7.16 -4.40 9.92
CA THR A 82 -6.60 -5.71 10.27
C THR A 82 -5.36 -6.08 9.47
N THR A 83 -5.08 -5.32 8.42
CA THR A 83 -3.91 -5.50 7.56
C THR A 83 -3.40 -4.14 7.11
N THR A 84 -2.09 -3.94 7.11
CA THR A 84 -1.44 -2.75 6.55
C THR A 84 -0.35 -3.15 5.57
N VAL A 85 -0.12 -2.28 4.59
CA VAL A 85 1.03 -2.36 3.68
C VAL A 85 1.99 -1.23 4.04
N GLY A 86 3.17 -1.60 4.54
CA GLY A 86 4.26 -0.69 4.87
C GLY A 86 5.29 -0.57 3.74
N GLY A 87 6.42 0.08 4.05
CA GLY A 87 7.49 0.30 3.08
C GLY A 87 7.18 1.35 2.03
N ASN A 88 6.22 2.24 2.31
CA ASN A 88 5.76 3.27 1.37
C ASN A 88 6.73 4.46 1.26
N CYS A 89 6.49 5.36 0.30
CA CYS A 89 7.25 6.59 0.05
C CYS A 89 8.75 6.37 -0.18
N GLY A 90 9.13 5.18 -0.62
CA GLY A 90 10.54 4.82 -0.90
C GLY A 90 11.33 4.33 0.31
N PHE A 91 10.75 4.26 1.50
CA PHE A 91 11.42 3.84 2.72
C PHE A 91 10.94 2.45 3.14
N SER A 92 11.90 1.56 3.42
CA SER A 92 11.58 0.23 3.94
C SER A 92 12.81 -0.38 4.62
N PRO A 93 12.63 -1.45 5.42
CA PRO A 93 13.73 -2.36 5.69
C PRO A 93 14.28 -2.94 4.38
N LEU A 94 15.60 -3.15 4.30
CA LEU A 94 16.21 -3.77 3.12
C LEU A 94 15.98 -5.28 3.08
N ASP A 95 16.03 -5.92 4.25
CA ASP A 95 15.75 -7.36 4.41
C ASP A 95 14.28 -7.56 4.83
N ILE A 96 13.42 -7.66 3.81
CA ILE A 96 11.97 -7.83 3.98
C ILE A 96 11.63 -9.14 4.71
N ASP A 97 12.35 -10.24 4.42
CA ASP A 97 12.12 -11.54 5.06
C ASP A 97 12.44 -11.47 6.57
N ALA A 98 13.59 -10.95 6.93
CA ALA A 98 13.97 -10.77 8.33
C ALA A 98 13.00 -9.84 9.06
N PHE A 99 12.57 -8.76 8.42
CA PHE A 99 11.58 -7.84 8.97
C PHE A 99 10.26 -8.57 9.26
N LEU A 100 9.66 -9.22 8.27
CA LEU A 100 8.38 -9.92 8.43
C LEU A 100 8.44 -11.04 9.48
N ARG A 101 9.55 -11.80 9.54
CA ARG A 101 9.74 -12.83 10.58
C ARG A 101 9.88 -12.25 11.97
N SER A 102 10.40 -11.05 12.10
CA SER A 102 10.55 -10.36 13.40
C SER A 102 9.21 -9.90 14.00
N GLN A 103 8.14 -9.82 13.18
CA GLN A 103 6.84 -9.28 13.57
C GLN A 103 5.97 -10.31 14.31
N THR A 104 6.55 -11.01 15.30
CA THR A 104 5.82 -11.97 16.12
C THR A 104 4.84 -11.29 17.06
N ALA A 105 3.63 -11.86 17.21
CA ALA A 105 2.55 -11.32 18.07
C ALA A 105 2.24 -9.84 17.75
N PHE A 106 2.25 -9.49 16.48
CA PHE A 106 1.82 -8.17 16.02
C PHE A 106 0.28 -8.10 16.02
N PRO A 107 -0.33 -6.95 16.38
CA PRO A 107 -1.79 -6.87 16.54
C PRO A 107 -2.58 -6.98 15.23
N ILE A 108 -1.96 -6.70 14.09
CA ILE A 108 -2.54 -6.77 12.75
C ILE A 108 -1.58 -7.48 11.78
N HIS A 109 -2.06 -7.88 10.61
CA HIS A 109 -1.20 -8.38 9.55
C HIS A 109 -0.41 -7.24 8.92
N GLN A 110 0.84 -7.53 8.53
CA GLN A 110 1.70 -6.61 7.80
C GLN A 110 2.15 -7.23 6.50
N ALA A 111 2.10 -6.43 5.44
CA ALA A 111 2.83 -6.63 4.21
C ALA A 111 3.80 -5.46 4.05
N GLU A 112 4.90 -5.66 3.33
CA GLU A 112 5.96 -4.67 3.23
C GLU A 112 6.42 -4.54 1.78
N MET A 113 6.54 -3.31 1.27
CA MET A 113 7.14 -3.02 -0.02
C MET A 113 8.63 -2.80 0.13
N ILE A 114 9.40 -3.00 -0.94
CA ILE A 114 10.81 -2.60 -0.99
C ILE A 114 10.94 -1.18 -1.51
N GLY A 115 11.58 -0.31 -0.73
CA GLY A 115 11.67 1.12 -0.99
C GLY A 115 12.86 1.52 -1.85
N LEU A 116 12.65 2.44 -2.79
CA LEU A 116 13.68 3.04 -3.65
C LEU A 116 14.83 3.66 -2.85
N CYS A 117 14.53 4.43 -1.80
CA CYS A 117 15.56 5.10 -1.00
C CYS A 117 16.45 4.09 -0.28
N ALA A 118 15.87 3.01 0.26
CA ALA A 118 16.62 1.92 0.87
C ALA A 118 17.51 1.21 -0.15
N LEU A 119 17.01 0.97 -1.36
CA LEU A 119 17.79 0.36 -2.45
C LEU A 119 18.92 1.26 -2.92
N ARG A 120 18.70 2.58 -3.06
CA ARG A 120 19.73 3.57 -3.41
C ARG A 120 20.84 3.59 -2.37
N GLU A 121 20.50 3.68 -1.09
CA GLU A 121 21.45 3.67 0.00
C GLU A 121 22.30 2.39 -0.01
N ALA A 122 21.66 1.23 -0.13
CA ALA A 122 22.35 -0.08 -0.19
C ALA A 122 23.24 -0.24 -1.44
N ALA A 123 22.92 0.43 -2.55
CA ALA A 123 23.73 0.48 -3.76
C ALA A 123 24.84 1.55 -3.68
N GLY A 124 24.98 2.26 -2.56
CA GLY A 124 25.99 3.29 -2.35
C GLY A 124 25.69 4.61 -3.07
N VAL A 125 24.42 4.92 -3.34
CA VAL A 125 23.99 6.23 -3.85
C VAL A 125 23.71 7.13 -2.66
N THR A 126 24.72 7.87 -2.21
CA THR A 126 24.64 8.72 -1.01
C THR A 126 24.16 10.14 -1.29
N ASP A 127 24.30 10.61 -2.54
CA ASP A 127 23.81 11.91 -2.96
C ASP A 127 22.35 11.78 -3.43
N LEU A 128 21.44 12.40 -2.68
CA LEU A 128 20.00 12.38 -2.99
C LEU A 128 19.64 13.21 -4.24
N PHE A 129 20.53 14.12 -4.67
CA PHE A 129 20.32 14.99 -5.81
C PHE A 129 21.04 14.52 -7.09
N ALA A 130 21.79 13.44 -7.03
CA ALA A 130 22.48 12.84 -8.18
C ALA A 130 21.80 11.53 -8.61
N PRO A 131 21.75 11.23 -9.92
CA PRO A 131 21.28 9.94 -10.40
C PRO A 131 22.24 8.82 -10.02
N ALA A 132 21.71 7.62 -9.87
CA ALA A 132 22.52 6.42 -9.70
C ALA A 132 23.31 6.14 -10.99
N LYS A 133 24.56 5.66 -10.82
CA LYS A 133 25.34 5.14 -11.93
C LYS A 133 24.78 3.78 -12.37
N ARG A 134 24.96 3.41 -13.62
CA ARG A 134 24.45 2.15 -14.17
C ARG A 134 24.80 0.91 -13.32
N ALA A 135 26.03 0.84 -12.80
CA ALA A 135 26.41 -0.25 -11.90
C ALA A 135 25.61 -0.27 -10.58
N GLN A 136 25.24 0.92 -10.07
CA GLN A 136 24.40 1.05 -8.88
C GLN A 136 22.95 0.64 -9.20
N VAL A 137 22.42 1.01 -10.38
CA VAL A 137 21.10 0.55 -10.83
C VAL A 137 21.06 -0.99 -10.88
N HIS A 138 22.04 -1.64 -11.46
CA HIS A 138 22.13 -3.11 -11.46
C HIS A 138 22.17 -3.71 -10.04
N THR A 139 22.83 -3.02 -9.11
CA THR A 139 22.84 -3.45 -7.70
C THR A 139 21.42 -3.30 -7.09
N MET A 140 20.73 -2.19 -7.38
CA MET A 140 19.35 -1.97 -6.93
C MET A 140 18.40 -3.03 -7.50
N GLU A 141 18.51 -3.38 -8.78
CA GLU A 141 17.75 -4.45 -9.41
C GLU A 141 17.93 -5.78 -8.69
N ALA A 142 19.17 -6.19 -8.42
CA ALA A 142 19.48 -7.45 -7.74
C ALA A 142 18.95 -7.47 -6.29
N LEU A 143 19.00 -6.34 -5.58
CA LEU A 143 18.43 -6.19 -4.24
C LEU A 143 16.89 -6.23 -4.27
N CYS A 144 16.29 -5.53 -5.21
CA CYS A 144 14.84 -5.52 -5.44
C CYS A 144 14.34 -6.94 -5.76
N GLU A 145 15.01 -7.65 -6.66
CA GLU A 145 14.65 -9.03 -7.01
C GLU A 145 14.64 -9.94 -5.79
N ARG A 146 15.67 -9.87 -4.95
CA ARG A 146 15.73 -10.65 -3.71
C ARG A 146 14.58 -10.33 -2.77
N ALA A 147 14.25 -9.04 -2.60
CA ALA A 147 13.14 -8.62 -1.76
C ALA A 147 11.79 -9.16 -2.29
N LEU A 148 11.55 -9.08 -3.60
CA LEU A 148 10.34 -9.61 -4.24
C LEU A 148 10.24 -11.13 -4.11
N GLN A 149 11.36 -11.85 -4.26
CA GLN A 149 11.44 -13.31 -4.04
C GLN A 149 11.15 -13.69 -2.58
N SER A 150 11.55 -12.84 -1.64
CA SER A 150 11.31 -13.01 -0.19
C SER A 150 9.91 -12.62 0.25
N GLY A 151 9.04 -12.16 -0.66
CA GLY A 151 7.64 -11.88 -0.38
C GLY A 151 7.30 -10.40 -0.22
N ALA A 152 8.15 -9.48 -0.67
CA ALA A 152 7.78 -8.07 -0.74
C ALA A 152 6.45 -7.87 -1.49
N ALA A 153 5.57 -7.04 -0.94
CA ALA A 153 4.24 -6.78 -1.49
C ALA A 153 4.29 -6.02 -2.84
N GLY A 154 5.36 -5.29 -3.06
CA GLY A 154 5.59 -4.49 -4.25
C GLY A 154 6.87 -3.68 -4.13
N VAL A 155 6.99 -2.69 -4.98
CA VAL A 155 8.07 -1.70 -4.96
C VAL A 155 7.50 -0.34 -4.59
N SER A 156 8.21 0.42 -3.78
CA SER A 156 7.79 1.76 -3.40
C SER A 156 8.81 2.79 -3.90
N LEU A 157 8.33 3.75 -4.68
CA LEU A 157 9.11 4.84 -5.25
C LEU A 157 8.86 6.12 -4.45
N GLY A 158 9.94 6.81 -4.09
CA GLY A 158 9.89 8.07 -3.35
C GLY A 158 10.81 9.12 -3.98
N PRO A 159 10.63 9.48 -5.28
CA PRO A 159 11.51 10.43 -5.95
C PRO A 159 11.44 11.84 -5.35
N GLY A 160 10.38 12.18 -4.61
CA GLY A 160 10.34 13.42 -3.83
C GLY A 160 11.40 13.45 -2.72
N TYR A 161 11.70 12.31 -2.10
CA TYR A 161 12.72 12.17 -1.05
C TYR A 161 14.14 11.96 -1.58
N ALA A 162 14.26 11.53 -2.83
CA ALA A 162 15.52 11.40 -3.56
C ALA A 162 15.40 12.09 -4.92
N PRO A 163 15.45 13.44 -4.96
CA PRO A 163 15.15 14.23 -6.17
C PRO A 163 16.02 13.89 -7.39
N GLY A 164 17.25 13.44 -7.17
CA GLY A 164 18.17 13.01 -8.22
C GLY A 164 17.84 11.65 -8.84
N THR A 165 16.79 10.95 -8.37
CA THR A 165 16.40 9.66 -8.98
C THR A 165 16.06 9.84 -10.45
N SER A 166 16.70 9.07 -11.32
CA SER A 166 16.45 9.07 -12.75
C SER A 166 15.25 8.20 -13.14
N LEU A 167 14.73 8.43 -14.36
CA LEU A 167 13.72 7.53 -14.93
C LEU A 167 14.27 6.10 -15.08
N GLU A 168 15.54 5.94 -15.49
CA GLU A 168 16.18 4.62 -15.63
C GLU A 168 16.11 3.82 -14.32
N GLU A 169 16.35 4.46 -13.17
CA GLU A 169 16.21 3.81 -11.85
C GLU A 169 14.77 3.34 -11.60
N MET A 170 13.79 4.20 -11.84
CA MET A 170 12.39 3.89 -11.60
C MET A 170 11.85 2.85 -12.59
N GLU A 171 12.21 2.94 -13.86
CA GLU A 171 11.85 1.95 -14.88
C GLU A 171 12.40 0.56 -14.54
N ALA A 172 13.66 0.48 -14.12
CA ALA A 172 14.29 -0.78 -13.70
C ALA A 172 13.48 -1.44 -12.57
N LEU A 173 13.13 -0.68 -11.53
CA LEU A 173 12.39 -1.20 -10.38
C LEU A 173 10.93 -1.55 -10.73
N CYS A 174 10.24 -0.74 -11.54
CA CYS A 174 8.90 -1.03 -12.01
C CYS A 174 8.86 -2.27 -12.91
N THR A 175 9.86 -2.45 -13.77
CA THR A 175 10.02 -3.65 -14.59
C THR A 175 10.18 -4.89 -13.71
N MET A 176 10.95 -4.81 -12.62
CA MET A 176 11.06 -5.90 -11.66
C MET A 176 9.73 -6.19 -10.97
N ALA A 177 9.02 -5.16 -10.48
CA ALA A 177 7.70 -5.32 -9.90
C ALA A 177 6.74 -6.02 -10.88
N ARG A 178 6.67 -5.57 -12.13
CA ARG A 178 5.87 -6.17 -13.20
C ARG A 178 6.20 -7.63 -13.44
N ARG A 179 7.49 -7.97 -13.51
CA ARG A 179 7.99 -9.35 -13.70
C ARG A 179 7.51 -10.30 -12.61
N TYR A 180 7.41 -9.82 -11.38
CA TYR A 180 6.92 -10.60 -10.23
C TYR A 180 5.40 -10.47 -10.01
N GLY A 181 4.66 -9.80 -10.90
CA GLY A 181 3.21 -9.59 -10.77
C GLY A 181 2.83 -8.71 -9.58
N ARG A 182 3.74 -7.84 -9.15
CA ARG A 182 3.57 -6.94 -8.01
C ARG A 182 3.35 -5.50 -8.48
N PRO A 183 2.66 -4.66 -7.69
CA PRO A 183 2.50 -3.24 -7.99
C PRO A 183 3.77 -2.45 -7.66
N ALA A 184 3.84 -1.24 -8.21
CA ALA A 184 4.69 -0.18 -7.70
C ALA A 184 3.80 0.93 -7.12
N ALA A 185 4.13 1.45 -5.94
CA ALA A 185 3.52 2.65 -5.37
C ALA A 185 4.49 3.82 -5.56
N ILE A 186 4.00 5.00 -5.88
CA ILE A 186 4.82 6.18 -6.10
C ILE A 186 4.33 7.38 -5.29
N ASP A 187 5.19 7.87 -4.40
CA ASP A 187 5.10 9.20 -3.84
C ASP A 187 5.76 10.14 -4.84
N THR A 188 4.96 10.81 -5.66
CA THR A 188 5.43 11.56 -6.82
C THR A 188 6.30 12.76 -6.42
N ARG A 189 7.05 13.29 -7.37
CA ARG A 189 7.84 14.52 -7.13
C ARG A 189 6.92 15.67 -6.76
N MET A 190 7.36 16.51 -5.84
CA MET A 190 6.62 17.70 -5.42
C MET A 190 7.35 18.95 -5.95
N PHE A 191 7.19 19.25 -7.23
CA PHE A 191 7.75 20.50 -7.81
C PHE A 191 6.92 21.71 -7.41
N ALA A 192 5.60 21.56 -7.34
CA ALA A 192 4.64 22.54 -6.83
C ALA A 192 3.31 21.84 -6.52
N MET A 193 2.50 22.41 -5.64
CA MET A 193 1.21 21.84 -5.23
C MET A 193 0.16 21.74 -6.37
N THR A 194 0.41 22.38 -7.50
CA THR A 194 -0.47 22.34 -8.68
C THR A 194 0.22 21.72 -9.90
N ASP A 195 1.35 21.04 -9.69
CA ASP A 195 2.12 20.44 -10.77
C ASP A 195 1.56 19.08 -11.18
N LEU A 196 1.14 18.97 -12.44
CA LEU A 196 0.68 17.73 -13.05
C LEU A 196 1.79 16.95 -13.78
N ASN A 197 3.01 17.51 -13.91
CA ASN A 197 4.11 16.83 -14.59
C ASN A 197 4.56 15.59 -13.82
N SER A 198 4.53 15.66 -12.49
CA SER A 198 4.84 14.52 -11.63
C SER A 198 3.86 13.35 -11.82
N LEU A 199 2.58 13.66 -12.06
CA LEU A 199 1.58 12.66 -12.39
C LEU A 199 1.78 12.10 -13.79
N SER A 200 2.17 12.95 -14.76
CA SER A 200 2.52 12.51 -16.13
C SER A 200 3.72 11.55 -16.09
N GLU A 201 4.75 11.84 -15.27
CA GLU A 201 5.90 10.95 -15.08
C GLU A 201 5.45 9.57 -14.56
N ALA A 202 4.55 9.52 -13.58
CA ALA A 202 4.03 8.27 -13.04
C ALA A 202 3.20 7.48 -14.07
N ILE A 203 2.40 8.16 -14.88
CA ILE A 203 1.59 7.54 -15.94
C ILE A 203 2.52 6.98 -17.03
N GLU A 204 3.49 7.77 -17.50
CA GLU A 204 4.46 7.33 -18.51
C GLU A 204 5.26 6.10 -18.03
N LEU A 205 5.71 6.13 -16.77
CA LEU A 205 6.43 5.02 -16.15
C LEU A 205 5.58 3.73 -16.14
N ALA A 206 4.30 3.85 -15.78
CA ALA A 206 3.37 2.72 -15.80
C ALA A 206 3.11 2.20 -17.23
N GLU A 207 2.98 3.11 -18.21
CA GLU A 207 2.73 2.80 -19.61
C GLU A 207 3.91 2.07 -20.25
N VAL A 208 5.14 2.58 -20.05
CA VAL A 208 6.37 2.00 -20.62
C VAL A 208 6.69 0.63 -19.99
N THR A 209 6.53 0.49 -18.67
CA THR A 209 6.90 -0.74 -17.98
C THR A 209 5.77 -1.79 -17.94
N GLY A 210 4.53 -1.37 -18.18
CA GLY A 210 3.33 -2.20 -17.99
C GLY A 210 3.10 -2.60 -16.53
N CYS A 211 3.72 -1.90 -15.58
CA CYS A 211 3.56 -2.14 -14.16
C CYS A 211 2.25 -1.53 -13.66
N ARG A 212 1.54 -2.23 -12.76
CA ARG A 212 0.46 -1.62 -11.99
C ARG A 212 1.04 -0.53 -11.12
N MET A 213 0.58 0.70 -11.29
CA MET A 213 1.04 1.86 -10.53
C MET A 213 -0.02 2.34 -9.56
N ILE A 214 0.37 2.59 -8.31
CA ILE A 214 -0.45 3.20 -7.28
C ILE A 214 0.13 4.58 -7.00
N VAL A 215 -0.62 5.65 -7.29
CA VAL A 215 -0.24 7.01 -6.92
C VAL A 215 -0.59 7.21 -5.45
N SER A 216 0.43 7.47 -4.64
CA SER A 216 0.31 7.57 -3.19
C SER A 216 -0.37 8.86 -2.77
N HIS A 217 -1.17 8.80 -1.69
CA HIS A 217 -1.82 9.94 -0.99
C HIS A 217 -2.23 11.08 -1.93
N PHE A 218 -2.98 10.71 -2.96
CA PHE A 218 -3.32 11.52 -4.13
C PHE A 218 -3.84 12.92 -3.79
N GLU A 219 -4.72 13.04 -2.79
CA GLU A 219 -5.31 14.33 -2.43
C GLU A 219 -4.30 15.31 -1.86
N TYR A 220 -3.25 14.85 -1.17
CA TYR A 220 -2.23 15.75 -0.61
C TYR A 220 -1.37 16.40 -1.69
N GLN A 221 -1.23 15.76 -2.83
CA GLN A 221 -0.43 16.25 -3.95
C GLN A 221 -1.27 17.00 -4.98
N TYR A 222 -2.48 16.56 -5.24
CA TYR A 222 -3.32 17.07 -6.33
C TYR A 222 -4.65 17.68 -5.86
N GLY A 223 -5.02 17.56 -4.59
CA GLY A 223 -6.27 18.07 -4.04
C GLY A 223 -6.37 19.59 -3.90
N VAL A 224 -5.33 20.34 -4.29
CA VAL A 224 -5.28 21.82 -4.15
C VAL A 224 -5.54 22.48 -5.50
N GLY A 225 -6.76 22.33 -6.01
CA GLY A 225 -7.26 23.04 -7.20
C GLY A 225 -6.94 22.41 -8.54
N VAL A 226 -6.31 21.21 -8.57
CA VAL A 226 -6.04 20.46 -9.81
C VAL A 226 -6.59 19.04 -9.80
N GLU A 227 -7.29 18.65 -8.73
CA GLU A 227 -7.76 17.30 -8.46
C GLU A 227 -8.60 16.71 -9.60
N TYR A 228 -9.51 17.50 -10.18
CA TYR A 228 -10.34 17.02 -11.30
C TYR A 228 -9.53 16.74 -12.56
N LYS A 229 -8.53 17.59 -12.86
CA LYS A 229 -7.63 17.37 -13.99
C LYS A 229 -6.74 16.17 -13.76
N ALA A 230 -6.24 16.00 -12.54
CA ALA A 230 -5.43 14.85 -12.19
C ALA A 230 -6.23 13.55 -12.28
N LEU A 231 -7.47 13.53 -11.80
CA LEU A 231 -8.37 12.36 -11.95
C LEU A 231 -8.67 12.07 -13.42
N GLU A 232 -8.97 13.09 -14.22
CA GLU A 232 -9.18 12.95 -15.67
C GLU A 232 -7.96 12.32 -16.37
N MET A 233 -6.74 12.74 -16.01
CA MET A 233 -5.50 12.15 -16.53
C MET A 233 -5.39 10.67 -16.20
N LEU A 234 -5.71 10.27 -14.96
CA LEU A 234 -5.72 8.86 -14.56
C LEU A 234 -6.80 8.06 -15.30
N GLU A 235 -7.98 8.60 -15.47
CA GLU A 235 -9.07 7.95 -16.21
C GLU A 235 -8.71 7.76 -17.69
N LEU A 236 -8.12 8.78 -18.33
CA LEU A 236 -7.63 8.69 -19.69
C LEU A 236 -6.50 7.65 -19.85
N ALA A 237 -5.59 7.56 -18.88
CA ALA A 237 -4.55 6.53 -18.86
C ALA A 237 -5.18 5.13 -18.74
N ARG A 238 -6.14 4.95 -17.83
CA ARG A 238 -6.88 3.69 -17.67
C ARG A 238 -7.67 3.29 -18.90
N ALA A 239 -8.29 4.26 -19.58
CA ALA A 239 -9.00 4.02 -20.85
C ALA A 239 -8.07 3.52 -21.96
N ARG A 240 -6.77 3.86 -21.91
CA ARG A 240 -5.73 3.32 -22.81
C ARG A 240 -5.17 1.96 -22.36
N GLY A 241 -5.65 1.42 -21.23
CA GLY A 241 -5.22 0.12 -20.72
C GLY A 241 -4.06 0.18 -19.71
N VAL A 242 -3.66 1.36 -19.27
CA VAL A 242 -2.63 1.52 -18.22
C VAL A 242 -3.26 1.21 -16.85
N ASP A 243 -2.69 0.29 -16.08
CA ASP A 243 -3.23 -0.10 -14.76
C ASP A 243 -2.81 0.91 -13.68
N MET A 244 -3.53 2.03 -13.65
CA MET A 244 -3.35 3.10 -12.67
C MET A 244 -4.34 2.96 -11.53
N ARG A 245 -3.85 3.10 -10.31
CA ARG A 245 -4.61 3.15 -9.06
C ARG A 245 -4.16 4.38 -8.27
N LEU A 246 -4.87 4.68 -7.21
CA LEU A 246 -4.46 5.70 -6.24
C LEU A 246 -4.84 5.24 -4.83
N ASP A 247 -4.13 5.72 -3.84
CA ASP A 247 -4.61 5.76 -2.46
C ASP A 247 -4.84 7.22 -2.02
N SER A 248 -5.64 7.40 -1.00
CA SER A 248 -6.02 8.72 -0.51
C SER A 248 -6.33 8.65 0.98
N GLY A 249 -5.86 9.62 1.73
CA GLY A 249 -6.20 9.76 3.14
C GLY A 249 -7.56 10.45 3.32
N MET A 250 -8.00 10.54 4.58
CA MET A 250 -9.21 11.26 4.97
C MET A 250 -8.89 12.48 5.82
N TYR A 251 -7.62 12.81 5.95
CA TYR A 251 -7.12 13.90 6.77
C TYR A 251 -6.90 15.16 5.92
N LYS A 252 -7.01 16.32 6.55
CA LYS A 252 -6.73 17.61 5.90
C LYS A 252 -5.26 18.02 5.98
N ASP A 253 -4.51 17.32 6.80
CA ASP A 253 -3.13 17.61 7.12
C ASP A 253 -2.27 16.36 6.86
N TRP A 254 -1.02 16.59 6.52
CA TRP A 254 0.00 15.57 6.38
C TRP A 254 1.27 15.99 7.12
N CYS A 255 2.14 15.05 7.43
CA CYS A 255 3.43 15.35 8.05
C CYS A 255 4.56 14.61 7.34
N SER A 256 5.73 15.23 7.35
CA SER A 256 6.97 14.63 6.89
C SER A 256 8.16 15.13 7.71
N SER A 257 9.34 14.55 7.51
CA SER A 257 10.56 15.01 8.15
C SER A 257 11.04 16.32 7.55
N ILE A 258 11.15 17.37 8.35
CA ILE A 258 11.68 18.68 7.92
C ILE A 258 13.13 18.61 7.41
N GLY A 259 13.87 17.58 7.80
CA GLY A 259 15.24 17.32 7.33
C GLY A 259 15.32 16.59 5.99
N SER A 260 14.18 16.18 5.41
CA SER A 260 14.15 15.49 4.13
C SER A 260 14.58 16.39 2.96
N ALA A 261 15.02 15.75 1.87
CA ALA A 261 15.37 16.45 0.64
C ALA A 261 14.17 17.18 0.02
N LEU A 262 12.94 16.79 0.37
CA LEU A 262 11.69 17.40 -0.04
C LEU A 262 11.63 18.93 0.23
N PHE A 263 12.27 19.39 1.33
CA PHE A 263 12.27 20.78 1.77
C PHE A 263 13.59 21.51 1.49
N ARG A 264 14.51 20.88 0.76
CA ARG A 264 15.78 21.50 0.39
C ARG A 264 15.65 22.18 -0.99
N PRO A 265 16.03 23.46 -1.11
CA PRO A 265 16.01 24.18 -2.37
C PRO A 265 17.02 23.63 -3.38
#